data_8059c31fa1ccda4e5987f02faa676489
#
_entry.id   8059c31fa1ccda4e5987f02faa676489
#
_cell.length_a   1.000
_cell.length_b   1.000
_cell.length_c   1.000
_cell.angle_alpha   90.00
_cell.angle_beta   90.00
_cell.angle_gamma   90.00
#
_symmetry.space_group_name_H-M   'P 1'
#
loop_
_entity.id
_entity.type
_entity.pdbx_description
1 polymer ?
#
loop_
_entity_poly.entity_id
_entity_poly.type
_entity_poly.pdbx_seq_one_letter_code
_entity_poly.pdbx_strand_id
1 'polypeptide(L)'
;METSVMPDEYVLIDKLTPRWAPYARGDVVVIDPPVEFAGPSDTPFIKRVIGLPGDRVELIDGVVRVNGTALVEPYVFTEHGVRQPTDPIGGGAFEWLVPQGALFVMGDHRGSSADSRIFGPVEIAHVIGRAWLRYWPIDTFGILPAPTY
;
A
#
# COMPACT_ATOMS: atom_id res chain seq x y z
N MET A 1 1.85 7.07 -4.42
CA MET A 1 2.52 7.09 -3.09
C MET A 1 3.05 8.47 -2.73
N GLU A 2 2.39 9.54 -3.17
CA GLU A 2 2.89 10.93 -3.16
C GLU A 2 3.25 11.52 -1.79
N THR A 3 3.01 10.83 -0.70
CA THR A 3 3.47 11.27 0.63
C THR A 3 4.77 10.57 1.03
N SER A 4 4.94 9.32 0.65
CA SER A 4 6.08 8.49 1.06
C SER A 4 7.12 8.34 -0.04
N VAL A 5 6.71 8.38 -1.32
CA VAL A 5 7.59 8.32 -2.48
C VAL A 5 7.01 9.21 -3.57
N MET A 6 7.75 10.25 -3.95
CA MET A 6 7.37 11.20 -5.00
C MET A 6 7.81 10.70 -6.39
N PRO A 7 7.22 11.23 -7.49
CA PRO A 7 7.79 11.05 -8.82
C PRO A 7 9.28 11.45 -8.83
N ASP A 8 10.08 10.72 -9.61
CA ASP A 8 11.54 10.91 -9.74
C ASP A 8 12.36 10.56 -8.48
N GLU A 9 11.76 9.97 -7.45
CA GLU A 9 12.49 9.40 -6.33
C GLU A 9 12.83 7.92 -6.60
N TYR A 10 14.05 7.53 -6.20
CA TYR A 10 14.54 6.16 -6.35
C TYR A 10 14.55 5.46 -5.00
N VAL A 11 14.02 4.25 -4.98
CA VAL A 11 13.95 3.42 -3.76
C VAL A 11 14.72 2.12 -3.95
N LEU A 12 15.33 1.64 -2.88
CA LEU A 12 15.91 0.30 -2.82
C LEU A 12 14.82 -0.72 -2.48
N ILE A 13 14.77 -1.78 -3.28
CA ILE A 13 13.83 -2.87 -3.09
C ILE A 13 14.58 -4.07 -2.51
N ASP A 14 14.19 -4.47 -1.31
CA ASP A 14 14.66 -5.69 -0.67
C ASP A 14 13.81 -6.88 -1.16
N LYS A 15 14.46 -7.77 -1.88
CA LYS A 15 13.86 -9.02 -2.41
C LYS A 15 14.23 -10.26 -1.58
N LEU A 16 15.11 -10.10 -0.61
CA LEU A 16 15.68 -11.22 0.15
C LEU A 16 15.02 -11.40 1.51
N THR A 17 14.96 -10.35 2.31
CA THR A 17 14.40 -10.41 3.67
C THR A 17 12.99 -10.99 3.73
N PRO A 18 12.07 -10.70 2.78
CA PRO A 18 10.72 -11.28 2.79
C PRO A 18 10.69 -12.81 2.69
N ARG A 19 11.79 -13.45 2.31
CA ARG A 19 11.90 -14.93 2.29
C ARG A 19 12.02 -15.53 3.68
N TRP A 20 12.46 -14.76 4.68
CA TRP A 20 12.68 -15.20 6.06
C TRP A 20 11.87 -14.43 7.09
N ALA A 21 11.52 -13.17 6.79
CA ALA A 21 10.69 -12.34 7.62
C ALA A 21 9.42 -11.95 6.85
N PRO A 22 8.22 -12.31 7.36
CA PRO A 22 6.97 -11.99 6.68
C PRO A 22 6.80 -10.48 6.52
N TYR A 23 5.96 -10.07 5.58
CA TYR A 23 5.56 -8.67 5.46
C TYR A 23 4.80 -8.23 6.71
N ALA A 24 5.03 -6.98 7.10
CA ALA A 24 4.35 -6.34 8.21
C ALA A 24 3.36 -5.28 7.69
N ARG A 25 2.33 -5.00 8.50
CA ARG A 25 1.44 -3.88 8.22
C ARG A 25 2.24 -2.57 8.25
N GLY A 26 2.01 -1.71 7.24
CA GLY A 26 2.75 -0.47 7.05
C GLY A 26 3.96 -0.59 6.13
N ASP A 27 4.44 -1.79 5.82
CA ASP A 27 5.50 -1.96 4.83
C ASP A 27 5.12 -1.34 3.49
N VAL A 28 6.06 -0.69 2.86
CA VAL A 28 5.92 -0.25 1.47
C VAL A 28 6.42 -1.35 0.57
N VAL A 29 5.60 -1.78 -0.37
CA VAL A 29 5.89 -2.89 -1.28
C VAL A 29 5.78 -2.46 -2.73
N VAL A 30 6.56 -3.11 -3.57
CA VAL A 30 6.45 -3.02 -5.03
C VAL A 30 5.79 -4.31 -5.51
N ILE A 31 4.73 -4.16 -6.30
CA ILE A 31 3.92 -5.27 -6.79
C ILE A 31 3.82 -5.24 -8.32
N ASP A 32 3.72 -6.42 -8.92
CA ASP A 32 3.23 -6.54 -10.29
C ASP A 32 1.71 -6.37 -10.25
N PRO A 33 1.15 -5.35 -10.96
CA PRO A 33 -0.28 -5.14 -10.98
C PRO A 33 -1.00 -6.29 -11.69
N PRO A 34 -2.26 -6.59 -11.36
CA PRO A 34 -3.08 -7.48 -12.17
C PRO A 34 -3.13 -7.00 -13.63
N VAL A 35 -3.16 -7.93 -14.57
CA VAL A 35 -3.04 -7.66 -16.02
C VAL A 35 -4.03 -6.61 -16.52
N GLU A 36 -5.25 -6.60 -15.96
CA GLU A 36 -6.31 -5.64 -16.30
C GLU A 36 -5.97 -4.21 -15.87
N PHE A 37 -5.03 -4.03 -14.95
CA PHE A 37 -4.57 -2.74 -14.41
C PHE A 37 -3.13 -2.42 -14.79
N ALA A 38 -2.44 -3.37 -15.45
CA ALA A 38 -1.12 -3.14 -16.01
C ALA A 38 -1.22 -2.13 -17.15
N GLY A 39 -0.45 -1.06 -17.06
CA GLY A 39 -0.35 -0.09 -18.16
C GLY A 39 0.45 -0.65 -19.33
N PRO A 40 0.51 0.06 -20.46
CA PRO A 40 1.27 -0.38 -21.65
C PRO A 40 2.76 -0.66 -21.42
N SER A 41 3.28 -0.20 -20.28
CA SER A 41 4.70 -0.30 -19.91
C SER A 41 4.99 -1.37 -18.86
N ASP A 42 4.03 -2.20 -18.45
CA ASP A 42 4.18 -3.18 -17.36
C ASP A 42 4.85 -2.57 -16.10
N THR A 43 4.52 -1.31 -15.81
CA THR A 43 5.17 -0.59 -14.71
C THR A 43 4.66 -1.13 -13.37
N PRO A 44 5.56 -1.60 -12.50
CA PRO A 44 5.19 -2.05 -11.16
C PRO A 44 4.52 -0.95 -10.34
N PHE A 45 3.58 -1.35 -9.47
CA PHE A 45 2.93 -0.43 -8.55
C PHE A 45 3.67 -0.41 -7.21
N ILE A 46 3.81 0.78 -6.64
CA ILE A 46 4.29 0.95 -5.26
C ILE A 46 3.08 1.20 -4.36
N LYS A 47 2.93 0.40 -3.30
CA LYS A 47 1.77 0.40 -2.42
C LYS A 47 2.21 0.15 -0.97
N ARG A 48 1.30 0.41 -0.02
CA ARG A 48 1.50 0.12 1.39
C ARG A 48 0.65 -1.07 1.81
N VAL A 49 1.22 -1.97 2.60
CA VAL A 49 0.51 -3.10 3.20
C VAL A 49 -0.42 -2.58 4.29
N ILE A 50 -1.71 -2.86 4.14
CA ILE A 50 -2.78 -2.48 5.06
C ILE A 50 -3.34 -3.71 5.77
N GLY A 51 -3.62 -4.79 5.03
CA GLY A 51 -4.09 -6.06 5.57
C GLY A 51 -3.09 -7.19 5.35
N LEU A 52 -2.92 -8.01 6.36
CA LEU A 52 -2.10 -9.24 6.36
C LEU A 52 -3.00 -10.47 6.15
N PRO A 53 -2.43 -11.64 5.82
CA PRO A 53 -3.20 -12.87 5.66
C PRO A 53 -4.11 -13.14 6.89
N GLY A 54 -5.40 -13.34 6.63
CA GLY A 54 -6.41 -13.56 7.67
C GLY A 54 -7.06 -12.30 8.23
N ASP A 55 -6.58 -11.11 7.91
CA ASP A 55 -7.19 -9.87 8.35
C ASP A 55 -8.51 -9.59 7.63
N ARG A 56 -9.41 -8.95 8.35
CA ARG A 56 -10.61 -8.30 7.82
C ARG A 56 -10.34 -6.81 7.70
N VAL A 57 -10.34 -6.30 6.48
CA VAL A 57 -10.18 -4.87 6.18
C VAL A 57 -11.54 -4.28 5.87
N GLU A 58 -11.87 -3.16 6.50
CA GLU A 58 -13.17 -2.48 6.36
C GLU A 58 -12.97 -0.98 6.10
N LEU A 59 -13.85 -0.39 5.31
CA LEU A 59 -13.94 1.04 5.10
C LEU A 59 -15.26 1.54 5.68
N ILE A 60 -15.18 2.29 6.78
CA ILE A 60 -16.36 2.81 7.49
C ILE A 60 -16.15 4.31 7.69
N ASP A 61 -17.05 5.12 7.19
CA ASP A 61 -17.05 6.59 7.32
C ASP A 61 -15.70 7.24 6.93
N GLY A 62 -15.13 6.77 5.81
CA GLY A 62 -13.84 7.27 5.29
C GLY A 62 -12.62 6.82 6.09
N VAL A 63 -12.78 5.88 7.03
CA VAL A 63 -11.71 5.34 7.90
C VAL A 63 -11.45 3.89 7.58
N VAL A 64 -10.16 3.54 7.46
CA VAL A 64 -9.74 2.14 7.33
C VAL A 64 -9.74 1.48 8.70
N ARG A 65 -10.39 0.33 8.80
CA ARG A 65 -10.35 -0.54 9.98
C ARG A 65 -9.75 -1.88 9.60
N VAL A 66 -9.01 -2.45 10.52
CA VAL A 66 -8.53 -3.82 10.41
C VAL A 66 -8.91 -4.58 11.65
N ASN A 67 -9.64 -5.69 11.46
CA ASN A 67 -10.20 -6.49 12.55
C ASN A 67 -11.04 -5.64 13.54
N GLY A 68 -11.81 -4.68 13.00
CA GLY A 68 -12.65 -3.77 13.76
C GLY A 68 -11.92 -2.56 14.38
N THR A 69 -10.56 -2.52 14.37
CA THR A 69 -9.77 -1.43 14.93
C THR A 69 -9.42 -0.41 13.85
N ALA A 70 -9.71 0.87 14.09
CA ALA A 70 -9.34 1.94 13.18
C ALA A 70 -7.81 2.11 13.11
N LEU A 71 -7.27 2.21 11.91
CA LEU A 71 -5.85 2.45 11.71
C LEU A 71 -5.49 3.92 11.90
N VAL A 72 -4.36 4.16 12.57
CA VAL A 72 -3.72 5.48 12.62
C VAL A 72 -2.80 5.59 11.41
N GLU A 73 -3.13 6.45 10.46
CA GLU A 73 -2.50 6.51 9.15
C GLU A 73 -1.88 7.90 8.86
N PRO A 74 -0.76 8.24 9.52
CA PRO A 74 -0.12 9.56 9.36
C PRO A 74 0.48 9.80 7.98
N TYR A 75 0.63 8.74 7.19
CA TYR A 75 1.20 8.74 5.83
C TYR A 75 0.16 9.05 4.73
N VAL A 76 -1.12 9.07 5.05
CA VAL A 76 -2.15 9.39 4.05
C VAL A 76 -1.99 10.81 3.55
N PHE A 77 -2.01 10.95 2.22
CA PHE A 77 -1.88 12.24 1.56
C PHE A 77 -2.95 13.23 2.06
N THR A 78 -2.52 14.45 2.33
CA THR A 78 -3.38 15.57 2.70
C THR A 78 -3.34 16.61 1.61
N GLU A 79 -4.50 17.04 1.14
CA GLU A 79 -4.61 18.15 0.21
C GLU A 79 -4.91 19.44 0.97
N HIS A 80 -4.06 20.45 0.84
CA HIS A 80 -4.15 21.71 1.58
C HIS A 80 -4.27 21.51 3.11
N GLY A 81 -3.61 20.46 3.65
CA GLY A 81 -3.64 20.13 5.07
C GLY A 81 -4.91 19.37 5.53
N VAL A 82 -5.80 19.04 4.59
CA VAL A 82 -7.02 18.25 4.87
C VAL A 82 -6.77 16.81 4.42
N ARG A 83 -6.94 15.88 5.37
CA ARG A 83 -6.87 14.45 5.06
C ARG A 83 -8.05 14.07 4.16
N GLN A 84 -7.73 13.41 3.05
CA GLN A 84 -8.76 12.84 2.18
C GLN A 84 -9.39 11.60 2.83
N PRO A 85 -10.72 11.45 2.80
CA PRO A 85 -11.37 10.23 3.27
C PRO A 85 -10.94 9.05 2.40
N THR A 86 -10.96 7.86 3.00
CA THR A 86 -10.69 6.63 2.28
C THR A 86 -12.01 5.96 1.92
N ASP A 87 -12.50 6.24 0.73
CA ASP A 87 -13.76 5.70 0.25
C ASP A 87 -13.54 4.46 -0.63
N PRO A 88 -14.56 3.59 -0.75
CA PRO A 88 -14.58 2.56 -1.78
C PRO A 88 -14.55 3.18 -3.17
N ILE A 89 -13.87 2.53 -4.10
CA ILE A 89 -13.74 3.04 -5.46
C ILE A 89 -14.87 2.44 -6.32
N GLY A 90 -15.57 3.30 -7.06
CA GLY A 90 -16.59 2.86 -8.02
C GLY A 90 -17.83 2.21 -7.41
N GLY A 91 -18.16 2.49 -6.14
CA GLY A 91 -19.27 1.84 -5.44
C GLY A 91 -19.00 0.38 -5.09
N GLY A 92 -17.72 -0.01 -5.03
CA GLY A 92 -17.27 -1.35 -4.72
C GLY A 92 -17.50 -1.80 -3.27
N ALA A 93 -16.86 -2.89 -2.89
CA ALA A 93 -16.97 -3.45 -1.56
C ALA A 93 -16.44 -2.51 -0.48
N PHE A 94 -17.02 -2.61 0.71
CA PHE A 94 -16.58 -1.89 1.91
C PHE A 94 -15.79 -2.79 2.87
N GLU A 95 -15.70 -4.07 2.53
CA GLU A 95 -15.10 -5.09 3.38
C GLU A 95 -14.40 -6.16 2.54
N TRP A 96 -13.23 -6.59 3.01
CA TRP A 96 -12.43 -7.67 2.41
C TRP A 96 -11.86 -8.56 3.50
N LEU A 97 -11.97 -9.87 3.30
CA LEU A 97 -11.19 -10.86 4.05
C LEU A 97 -9.92 -11.15 3.25
N VAL A 98 -8.75 -10.92 3.84
CA VAL A 98 -7.47 -11.15 3.17
C VAL A 98 -7.15 -12.65 3.18
N PRO A 99 -7.05 -13.31 2.02
CA PRO A 99 -6.75 -14.74 1.94
C PRO A 99 -5.37 -15.08 2.51
N GLN A 100 -5.17 -16.34 2.89
CA GLN A 100 -3.83 -16.83 3.19
C GLN A 100 -2.93 -16.71 1.95
N GLY A 101 -1.71 -16.20 2.14
CA GLY A 101 -0.77 -15.97 1.03
C GLY A 101 -1.02 -14.69 0.24
N ALA A 102 -1.92 -13.81 0.68
CA ALA A 102 -2.19 -12.53 0.04
C ALA A 102 -2.01 -11.35 1.00
N LEU A 103 -1.87 -10.14 0.44
CA LEU A 103 -1.80 -8.87 1.15
C LEU A 103 -2.89 -7.93 0.62
N PHE A 104 -3.49 -7.14 1.50
CA PHE A 104 -4.33 -6.03 1.10
C PHE A 104 -3.48 -4.75 1.09
N VAL A 105 -3.36 -4.13 -0.06
CA VAL A 105 -2.45 -2.99 -0.25
C VAL A 105 -3.20 -1.75 -0.71
N MET A 106 -2.77 -0.57 -0.26
CA MET A 106 -3.36 0.71 -0.64
C MET A 106 -2.28 1.74 -0.97
N GLY A 107 -2.62 2.68 -1.84
CA GLY A 107 -1.78 3.86 -2.06
C GLY A 107 -1.94 4.88 -0.94
N ASP A 108 -0.89 5.63 -0.62
CA ASP A 108 -0.96 6.71 0.37
C ASP A 108 -1.82 7.88 -0.13
N HIS A 109 -1.84 8.13 -1.45
CA HIS A 109 -2.79 9.06 -2.08
C HIS A 109 -4.11 8.34 -2.37
N ARG A 110 -4.99 8.26 -1.39
CA ARG A 110 -6.23 7.49 -1.40
C ARG A 110 -7.17 7.83 -2.57
N GLY A 111 -7.27 9.10 -2.94
CA GLY A 111 -8.12 9.58 -4.02
C GLY A 111 -7.58 9.31 -5.43
N SER A 112 -6.27 8.95 -5.55
CA SER A 112 -5.59 8.74 -6.83
C SER A 112 -4.73 7.49 -6.80
N SER A 113 -5.34 6.34 -6.51
CA SER A 113 -4.62 5.06 -6.43
C SER A 113 -5.48 3.90 -6.94
N ALA A 114 -5.02 3.21 -7.98
CA ALA A 114 -5.48 1.87 -8.29
C ALA A 114 -4.81 0.91 -7.30
N ASP A 115 -5.60 0.30 -6.41
CA ASP A 115 -5.11 -0.56 -5.33
C ASP A 115 -6.14 -1.64 -4.96
N SER A 116 -5.94 -2.35 -3.86
CA SER A 116 -6.79 -3.47 -3.45
C SER A 116 -8.27 -3.12 -3.25
N ARG A 117 -8.63 -1.85 -3.16
CA ARG A 117 -10.05 -1.44 -3.18
C ARG A 117 -10.73 -1.71 -4.52
N ILE A 118 -9.93 -1.80 -5.61
CA ILE A 118 -10.43 -2.06 -6.96
C ILE A 118 -10.22 -3.53 -7.34
N PHE A 119 -8.98 -4.04 -7.17
CA PHE A 119 -8.60 -5.36 -7.68
C PHE A 119 -8.55 -6.44 -6.59
N GLY A 120 -8.88 -6.10 -5.34
CA GLY A 120 -8.84 -7.05 -4.23
C GLY A 120 -7.42 -7.30 -3.67
N PRO A 121 -7.29 -8.28 -2.73
CA PRO A 121 -6.00 -8.67 -2.19
C PRO A 121 -5.05 -9.19 -3.27
N VAL A 122 -3.75 -8.90 -3.11
CA VAL A 122 -2.67 -9.29 -4.03
C VAL A 122 -1.94 -10.50 -3.46
N GLU A 123 -1.76 -11.54 -4.25
CA GLU A 123 -0.95 -12.69 -3.85
C GLU A 123 0.50 -12.28 -3.59
N ILE A 124 1.10 -12.82 -2.53
CA ILE A 124 2.49 -12.53 -2.15
C ILE A 124 3.47 -12.90 -3.28
N ALA A 125 3.10 -13.87 -4.12
CA ALA A 125 3.89 -14.24 -5.29
C ALA A 125 4.06 -13.11 -6.31
N HIS A 126 3.13 -12.14 -6.33
CA HIS A 126 3.19 -10.94 -7.19
C HIS A 126 3.86 -9.75 -6.50
N VAL A 127 4.36 -9.92 -5.28
CA VAL A 127 5.12 -8.89 -4.60
C VAL A 127 6.59 -9.01 -4.99
N ILE A 128 7.09 -8.01 -5.72
CA ILE A 128 8.48 -7.95 -6.18
C ILE A 128 9.44 -7.80 -4.99
N GLY A 129 9.05 -7.04 -3.96
CA GLY A 129 9.83 -6.88 -2.75
C GLY A 129 9.38 -5.71 -1.90
N ARG A 130 10.09 -5.50 -0.77
CA ARG A 130 9.85 -4.41 0.17
C ARG A 130 10.71 -3.20 -0.21
N ALA A 131 10.10 -2.04 -0.40
CA ALA A 131 10.82 -0.78 -0.53
C ALA A 131 11.09 -0.25 0.90
N TRP A 132 12.36 -0.01 1.25
CA TRP A 132 12.70 0.38 2.61
C TRP A 132 13.58 1.62 2.70
N LEU A 133 14.34 1.95 1.65
CA LEU A 133 15.24 3.09 1.62
C LEU A 133 14.99 3.93 0.37
N ARG A 134 14.76 5.21 0.54
CA ARG A 134 14.82 6.20 -0.52
C ARG A 134 16.24 6.74 -0.58
N TYR A 135 16.91 6.58 -1.73
CA TYR A 135 18.32 6.95 -1.86
C TYR A 135 18.59 8.13 -2.80
N TRP A 136 17.59 8.53 -3.55
CA TRP A 136 17.69 9.67 -4.44
C TRP A 136 16.34 10.39 -4.56
N PRO A 137 16.29 11.72 -4.69
CA PRO A 137 17.43 12.67 -4.55
C PRO A 137 18.00 12.69 -3.13
N ILE A 138 19.24 13.19 -2.99
CA ILE A 138 19.99 13.07 -1.72
C ILE A 138 19.40 13.91 -0.58
N ASP A 139 18.67 14.96 -0.91
CA ASP A 139 17.95 15.80 0.07
C ASP A 139 16.75 15.10 0.70
N THR A 140 16.26 14.05 0.07
CA THR A 140 15.17 13.19 0.60
C THR A 140 15.65 11.82 1.05
N PHE A 141 16.98 11.60 1.12
CA PHE A 141 17.57 10.34 1.56
C PHE A 141 17.04 9.91 2.94
N GLY A 142 16.55 8.69 3.05
CA GLY A 142 16.05 8.17 4.33
C GLY A 142 15.30 6.85 4.23
N ILE A 143 15.10 6.25 5.41
CA ILE A 143 14.28 5.05 5.54
C ILE A 143 12.80 5.42 5.35
N LEU A 144 12.09 4.64 4.57
CA LEU A 144 10.66 4.84 4.39
C LEU A 144 9.93 4.54 5.70
N PRO A 145 9.07 5.44 6.20
CA PRO A 145 8.40 5.25 7.47
C PRO A 145 7.43 4.07 7.41
N ALA A 146 7.65 3.09 8.28
CA ALA A 146 6.67 2.05 8.58
C ALA A 146 6.03 2.42 9.93
N PRO A 147 4.76 2.79 9.97
CA PRO A 147 4.08 3.08 11.22
C PRO A 147 3.97 1.80 12.06
N THR A 148 4.08 1.96 13.39
CA THR A 148 3.86 0.88 14.35
C THR A 148 2.37 0.80 14.66
N TYR A 149 1.75 -0.37 14.51
CA TYR A 149 0.34 -0.64 14.79
C TYR A 149 0.19 -1.58 15.97
#